data_98e0604168f7e6de2778aea5912fbce3
#
_entry.id   98e0604168f7e6de2778aea5912fbce3
#
_cell.length_a   1.000
_cell.length_b   1.000
_cell.length_c   1.000
_cell.angle_alpha   90.00
_cell.angle_beta   90.00
_cell.angle_gamma   90.00
#
_symmetry.space_group_name_H-M   'P 1'
#
loop_
_entity.id
_entity.type
_entity.pdbx_description
1 polymer ?
#
loop_
_entity_poly.entity_id
_entity_poly.type
_entity_poly.pdbx_seq_one_letter_code
_entity_poly.pdbx_strand_id
1 'polypeptide(L)'
;DTGTQAARDGPFDDLAERRRRQDRAAGPEADDAGVVRSESRRPRPNQTLDRAYDDWQAGRIEEAQRAYEQVVRSDPRNADALLGLAAIAVRQGQHERAQNFYLRVLESDPADATAQAALINLHGGSDGGQSESRLKTLLAAQPDSAALHFALGNLYSRQRRWGEAQQAYFQAYALDPENADHLFNVAVSLDHLRQSKLALQYYRMALSAADTSRAAFDRNAARQRILELQP
;
A
#
# COMPACT_ATOMS: atom_id res chain seq x y z
N ASP A 1 -3.49 15.89 23.10
CA ASP A 1 -2.77 14.75 22.50
C ASP A 1 -3.57 14.23 21.30
N THR A 2 -3.62 15.03 20.26
CA THR A 2 -4.15 14.58 18.98
C THR A 2 -3.02 13.86 18.27
N GLY A 3 -2.88 12.55 18.55
CA GLY A 3 -1.99 11.68 17.79
C GLY A 3 -2.44 11.63 16.34
N THR A 4 -1.80 12.42 15.48
CA THR A 4 -1.88 12.26 14.03
C THR A 4 -1.25 10.90 13.73
N GLN A 5 -2.09 9.88 13.68
CA GLN A 5 -1.67 8.53 13.38
C GLN A 5 -1.24 8.55 11.91
N ALA A 6 0.07 8.36 11.67
CA ALA A 6 0.58 8.15 10.33
C ALA A 6 -0.24 7.05 9.65
N ALA A 7 -0.57 7.22 8.38
CA ALA A 7 -1.30 6.21 7.64
C ALA A 7 -0.55 4.88 7.75
N ARG A 8 -1.24 3.84 8.17
CA ARG A 8 -0.70 2.49 8.29
C ARG A 8 -0.91 1.78 6.97
N ASP A 9 0.19 1.58 6.28
CA ASP A 9 0.44 0.60 5.24
C ASP A 9 -0.62 0.39 4.15
N GLY A 10 -0.28 0.80 2.94
CA GLY A 10 -0.93 0.35 1.73
C GLY A 10 -0.09 -0.65 0.94
N PRO A 11 -0.12 -1.98 1.23
CA PRO A 11 0.46 -2.97 0.33
C PRO A 11 -0.25 -3.02 -1.03
N PHE A 12 -1.34 -2.28 -1.19
CA PHE A 12 -2.12 -2.20 -2.41
C PHE A 12 -1.60 -1.24 -3.47
N ASP A 13 -0.77 -0.29 -3.10
CA ASP A 13 -0.23 0.67 -4.06
C ASP A 13 0.77 -0.01 -4.99
N ASP A 14 1.52 -0.98 -4.45
CA ASP A 14 2.39 -1.87 -5.25
C ASP A 14 1.58 -2.85 -6.13
N LEU A 15 0.34 -3.21 -5.73
CA LEU A 15 -0.56 -4.00 -6.59
C LEU A 15 -0.96 -3.25 -7.85
N ALA A 16 -1.24 -1.95 -7.76
CA ALA A 16 -1.55 -1.12 -8.91
C ALA A 16 -0.34 -1.02 -9.86
N GLU A 17 0.86 -0.88 -9.32
CA GLU A 17 2.09 -0.84 -10.12
C GLU A 17 2.41 -2.19 -10.76
N ARG A 18 2.26 -3.31 -10.04
CA ARG A 18 2.39 -4.67 -10.59
C ARG A 18 1.44 -4.92 -11.74
N ARG A 19 0.19 -4.45 -11.64
CA ARG A 19 -0.80 -4.54 -12.72
C ARG A 19 -0.38 -3.73 -13.93
N ARG A 20 0.08 -2.49 -13.76
CA ARG A 20 0.59 -1.67 -14.87
C ARG A 20 1.78 -2.32 -15.57
N ARG A 21 2.62 -3.07 -14.86
CA ARG A 21 3.74 -3.85 -15.43
C ARG A 21 3.25 -5.11 -16.16
N GLN A 22 2.23 -5.81 -15.62
CA GLN A 22 1.62 -6.99 -16.26
C GLN A 22 0.85 -6.61 -17.53
N ASP A 23 0.07 -5.52 -17.51
CA ASP A 23 -0.66 -5.03 -18.70
C ASP A 23 0.28 -4.57 -19.82
N ARG A 24 1.49 -4.09 -19.49
CA ARG A 24 2.53 -3.77 -20.48
C ARG A 24 3.21 -5.02 -21.07
N ALA A 25 3.20 -6.13 -20.35
CA ALA A 25 3.80 -7.39 -20.79
C ALA A 25 2.83 -8.27 -21.61
N ALA A 26 1.52 -8.07 -21.47
CA ALA A 26 0.49 -8.72 -22.26
C ALA A 26 0.29 -7.98 -23.58
N GLY A 27 0.97 -8.41 -24.65
CA GLY A 27 0.72 -7.94 -26.00
C GLY A 27 -0.69 -8.35 -26.47
N PRO A 28 -1.23 -7.72 -27.55
CA PRO A 28 -2.59 -7.98 -28.01
C PRO A 28 -2.75 -9.43 -28.46
N GLU A 29 -3.61 -10.19 -27.76
CA GLU A 29 -4.04 -11.52 -28.21
C GLU A 29 -4.95 -11.37 -29.43
N ALA A 30 -4.61 -12.12 -30.49
CA ALA A 30 -5.35 -12.17 -31.73
C ALA A 30 -6.71 -12.85 -31.51
N ASP A 31 -7.77 -12.22 -32.06
CA ASP A 31 -9.12 -12.76 -32.20
C ASP A 31 -9.09 -14.08 -32.96
N ASP A 32 -9.67 -15.13 -32.39
CA ASP A 32 -10.16 -16.29 -33.15
C ASP A 32 -11.64 -16.51 -32.84
N ALA A 33 -12.40 -16.55 -33.92
CA ALA A 33 -13.86 -16.55 -33.92
C ALA A 33 -14.43 -17.97 -33.83
N GLY A 34 -15.48 -18.09 -33.02
CA GLY A 34 -16.55 -19.08 -33.22
C GLY A 34 -16.55 -20.26 -32.27
N VAL A 35 -17.47 -20.24 -31.33
CA VAL A 35 -18.56 -21.21 -31.06
C VAL A 35 -19.28 -20.79 -29.75
N VAL A 36 -20.56 -20.44 -29.89
CA VAL A 36 -21.44 -20.15 -28.75
C VAL A 36 -21.77 -21.47 -28.02
N ARG A 37 -21.19 -21.65 -26.85
CA ARG A 37 -21.69 -22.55 -25.81
C ARG A 37 -21.96 -21.74 -24.57
N SER A 38 -23.22 -21.68 -24.18
CA SER A 38 -23.71 -21.16 -22.91
C SER A 38 -23.21 -22.06 -21.76
N GLU A 39 -21.98 -21.88 -21.37
CA GLU A 39 -21.46 -22.35 -20.08
C GLU A 39 -21.52 -21.18 -19.11
N SER A 40 -22.10 -21.43 -17.93
CA SER A 40 -22.02 -20.49 -16.82
C SER A 40 -20.56 -20.15 -16.57
N ARG A 41 -20.12 -19.05 -17.15
CA ARG A 41 -18.71 -18.61 -17.17
C ARG A 41 -18.28 -18.38 -15.73
N ARG A 42 -17.57 -19.33 -15.14
CA ARG A 42 -16.79 -19.03 -13.91
C ARG A 42 -15.89 -17.86 -14.27
N PRO A 43 -15.92 -16.77 -13.48
CA PRO A 43 -15.06 -15.62 -13.76
C PRO A 43 -13.61 -16.11 -13.90
N ARG A 44 -12.92 -15.63 -14.91
CA ARG A 44 -11.48 -15.95 -15.04
C ARG A 44 -10.76 -15.41 -13.79
N PRO A 45 -9.70 -16.08 -13.29
CA PRO A 45 -8.99 -15.67 -12.08
C PRO A 45 -8.64 -14.17 -12.07
N ASN A 46 -8.24 -13.61 -13.21
CA ASN A 46 -7.95 -12.18 -13.36
C ASN A 46 -9.19 -11.28 -13.14
N GLN A 47 -10.36 -11.66 -13.66
CA GLN A 47 -11.59 -10.88 -13.46
C GLN A 47 -12.05 -10.85 -11.99
N THR A 48 -11.83 -11.95 -11.26
CA THR A 48 -12.15 -12.00 -9.83
C THR A 48 -11.17 -11.16 -9.02
N LEU A 49 -9.90 -11.17 -9.39
CA LEU A 49 -8.87 -10.34 -8.78
C LEU A 49 -9.13 -8.85 -9.05
N ASP A 50 -9.49 -8.50 -10.29
CA ASP A 50 -9.86 -7.14 -10.67
C ASP A 50 -11.02 -6.63 -9.85
N ARG A 51 -12.07 -7.44 -9.75
CA ARG A 51 -13.22 -7.11 -8.92
C ARG A 51 -12.85 -6.95 -7.44
N ALA A 52 -12.00 -7.83 -6.91
CA ALA A 52 -11.55 -7.73 -5.53
C ALA A 52 -10.83 -6.40 -5.26
N TYR A 53 -9.99 -5.96 -6.19
CA TYR A 53 -9.32 -4.68 -6.12
C TYR A 53 -10.30 -3.51 -6.22
N ASP A 54 -11.25 -3.53 -7.15
CA ASP A 54 -12.28 -2.51 -7.30
C ASP A 54 -13.17 -2.42 -6.04
N ASP A 55 -13.55 -3.55 -5.46
CA ASP A 55 -14.31 -3.60 -4.21
C ASP A 55 -13.50 -3.02 -3.05
N TRP A 56 -12.21 -3.33 -3.00
CA TRP A 56 -11.30 -2.71 -2.04
C TRP A 56 -11.22 -1.20 -2.23
N GLN A 57 -11.01 -0.71 -3.44
CA GLN A 57 -10.95 0.72 -3.76
C GLN A 57 -12.25 1.44 -3.40
N ALA A 58 -13.40 0.79 -3.63
CA ALA A 58 -14.70 1.32 -3.28
C ALA A 58 -15.04 1.25 -1.78
N GLY A 59 -14.17 0.66 -0.95
CA GLY A 59 -14.41 0.49 0.48
C GLY A 59 -15.33 -0.66 0.86
N ARG A 60 -15.70 -1.52 -0.09
CA ARG A 60 -16.50 -2.72 0.13
C ARG A 60 -15.62 -3.87 0.64
N ILE A 61 -15.21 -3.78 1.92
CA ILE A 61 -14.17 -4.65 2.51
C ILE A 61 -14.57 -6.11 2.50
N GLU A 62 -15.82 -6.43 2.85
CA GLU A 62 -16.32 -7.79 2.93
C GLU A 62 -16.43 -8.44 1.53
N GLU A 63 -16.79 -7.65 0.52
CA GLU A 63 -16.83 -8.09 -0.88
C GLU A 63 -15.42 -8.34 -1.40
N ALA A 64 -14.51 -7.40 -1.17
CA ALA A 64 -13.10 -7.53 -1.53
C ALA A 64 -12.48 -8.78 -0.89
N GLN A 65 -12.70 -8.99 0.42
CA GLN A 65 -12.20 -10.16 1.14
C GLN A 65 -12.70 -11.46 0.50
N ARG A 66 -14.02 -11.57 0.26
CA ARG A 66 -14.59 -12.77 -0.37
C ARG A 66 -14.03 -13.04 -1.75
N ALA A 67 -13.82 -12.00 -2.55
CA ALA A 67 -13.26 -12.12 -3.89
C ALA A 67 -11.78 -12.53 -3.84
N TYR A 68 -10.94 -11.93 -2.98
CA TYR A 68 -9.56 -12.36 -2.78
C TYR A 68 -9.47 -13.80 -2.25
N GLU A 69 -10.32 -14.20 -1.29
CA GLU A 69 -10.38 -15.58 -0.79
C GLU A 69 -10.77 -16.56 -1.91
N GLN A 70 -11.64 -16.16 -2.83
CA GLN A 70 -11.98 -16.97 -4.00
C GLN A 70 -10.77 -17.16 -4.93
N VAL A 71 -9.98 -16.10 -5.16
CA VAL A 71 -8.74 -16.21 -5.94
C VAL A 71 -7.76 -17.16 -5.26
N VAL A 72 -7.51 -17.00 -3.95
CA VAL A 72 -6.60 -17.86 -3.18
C VAL A 72 -7.06 -19.32 -3.13
N ARG A 73 -8.36 -19.62 -3.20
CA ARG A 73 -8.84 -21.00 -3.31
C ARG A 73 -8.51 -21.64 -4.66
N SER A 74 -8.51 -20.86 -5.75
CA SER A 74 -8.16 -21.36 -7.09
C SER A 74 -6.67 -21.33 -7.38
N ASP A 75 -5.97 -20.35 -6.82
CA ASP A 75 -4.53 -20.15 -6.92
C ASP A 75 -3.95 -19.79 -5.52
N PRO A 76 -3.54 -20.79 -4.73
CA PRO A 76 -3.05 -20.57 -3.36
C PRO A 76 -1.77 -19.74 -3.24
N ARG A 77 -1.06 -19.54 -4.37
CA ARG A 77 0.20 -18.77 -4.42
C ARG A 77 0.03 -17.41 -5.09
N ASN A 78 -1.18 -17.00 -5.39
CA ASN A 78 -1.44 -15.69 -5.98
C ASN A 78 -1.00 -14.56 -5.03
N ALA A 79 0.12 -13.92 -5.35
CA ALA A 79 0.73 -12.90 -4.50
C ALA A 79 -0.22 -11.71 -4.29
N ASP A 80 -0.89 -11.24 -5.35
CA ASP A 80 -1.77 -10.07 -5.29
C ASP A 80 -2.98 -10.33 -4.38
N ALA A 81 -3.57 -11.53 -4.48
CA ALA A 81 -4.68 -11.89 -3.61
C ALA A 81 -4.25 -12.08 -2.15
N LEU A 82 -3.06 -12.64 -1.92
CA LEU A 82 -2.50 -12.79 -0.58
C LEU A 82 -2.17 -11.43 0.04
N LEU A 83 -1.55 -10.51 -0.71
CA LEU A 83 -1.29 -9.14 -0.28
C LEU A 83 -2.61 -8.40 0.00
N GLY A 84 -3.64 -8.61 -0.85
CA GLY A 84 -4.97 -8.08 -0.64
C GLY A 84 -5.59 -8.52 0.69
N LEU A 85 -5.55 -9.80 0.98
CA LEU A 85 -6.03 -10.35 2.26
C LEU A 85 -5.20 -9.87 3.45
N ALA A 86 -3.89 -9.74 3.27
CA ALA A 86 -3.00 -9.22 4.32
C ALA A 86 -3.37 -7.79 4.71
N ALA A 87 -3.60 -6.93 3.74
CA ALA A 87 -3.97 -5.54 4.01
C ALA A 87 -5.37 -5.41 4.64
N ILE A 88 -6.33 -6.24 4.22
CA ILE A 88 -7.62 -6.32 4.90
C ILE A 88 -7.42 -6.72 6.37
N ALA A 89 -6.58 -7.73 6.62
CA ALA A 89 -6.28 -8.19 7.98
C ALA A 89 -5.59 -7.11 8.83
N VAL A 90 -4.62 -6.36 8.26
CA VAL A 90 -4.00 -5.20 8.94
C VAL A 90 -5.06 -4.17 9.34
N ARG A 91 -5.94 -3.81 8.40
CA ARG A 91 -7.02 -2.85 8.66
C ARG A 91 -7.98 -3.30 9.77
N GLN A 92 -8.22 -4.61 9.86
CA GLN A 92 -9.05 -5.23 10.90
C GLN A 92 -8.30 -5.44 12.22
N GLY A 93 -7.01 -5.05 12.33
CA GLY A 93 -6.16 -5.27 13.50
C GLY A 93 -5.74 -6.73 13.70
N GLN A 94 -5.94 -7.59 12.70
CA GLN A 94 -5.63 -9.03 12.74
C GLN A 94 -4.16 -9.26 12.33
N HIS A 95 -3.21 -8.78 13.13
CA HIS A 95 -1.79 -8.74 12.77
C HIS A 95 -1.18 -10.14 12.50
N GLU A 96 -1.55 -11.14 13.29
CA GLU A 96 -1.07 -12.52 13.08
C GLU A 96 -1.56 -13.09 11.73
N ARG A 97 -2.80 -12.81 11.37
CA ARG A 97 -3.37 -13.25 10.10
C ARG A 97 -2.70 -12.54 8.92
N ALA A 98 -2.45 -11.23 9.05
CA ALA A 98 -1.70 -10.47 8.05
C ALA A 98 -0.28 -11.03 7.87
N GLN A 99 0.42 -11.31 8.97
CA GLN A 99 1.75 -11.92 8.95
C GLN A 99 1.75 -13.25 8.18
N ASN A 100 0.79 -14.12 8.42
CA ASN A 100 0.69 -15.40 7.73
C ASN A 100 0.51 -15.22 6.21
N PHE A 101 -0.28 -14.24 5.76
CA PHE A 101 -0.42 -13.96 4.35
C PHE A 101 0.88 -13.43 3.73
N TYR A 102 1.59 -12.51 4.39
CA TYR A 102 2.88 -12.01 3.91
C TYR A 102 3.94 -13.12 3.83
N LEU A 103 4.00 -14.01 4.82
CA LEU A 103 4.92 -15.15 4.79
C LEU A 103 4.64 -16.07 3.60
N ARG A 104 3.37 -16.32 3.27
CA ARG A 104 3.00 -17.12 2.08
C ARG A 104 3.42 -16.45 0.77
N VAL A 105 3.39 -15.12 0.69
CA VAL A 105 3.97 -14.40 -0.48
C VAL A 105 5.46 -14.68 -0.56
N LEU A 106 6.19 -14.58 0.55
CA LEU A 106 7.64 -14.80 0.60
C LEU A 106 8.05 -16.28 0.38
N GLU A 107 7.16 -17.23 0.60
CA GLU A 107 7.38 -18.64 0.20
C GLU A 107 7.48 -18.79 -1.32
N SER A 108 6.79 -17.95 -2.08
CA SER A 108 6.78 -17.98 -3.54
C SER A 108 7.80 -17.02 -4.16
N ASP A 109 7.96 -15.85 -3.56
CA ASP A 109 8.94 -14.84 -3.95
C ASP A 109 9.62 -14.27 -2.68
N PRO A 110 10.75 -14.84 -2.26
CA PRO A 110 11.50 -14.35 -1.09
C PRO A 110 12.00 -12.91 -1.23
N ALA A 111 12.05 -12.36 -2.46
CA ALA A 111 12.51 -11.01 -2.75
C ALA A 111 11.36 -9.99 -2.84
N ASP A 112 10.10 -10.41 -2.59
CA ASP A 112 8.96 -9.50 -2.63
C ASP A 112 9.12 -8.34 -1.64
N ALA A 113 9.36 -7.13 -2.18
CA ALA A 113 9.62 -5.93 -1.40
C ALA A 113 8.43 -5.53 -0.53
N THR A 114 7.20 -5.70 -1.03
CA THR A 114 5.97 -5.32 -0.33
C THR A 114 5.76 -6.19 0.90
N ALA A 115 5.86 -7.50 0.74
CA ALA A 115 5.70 -8.43 1.87
C ALA A 115 6.82 -8.26 2.91
N GLN A 116 8.07 -8.05 2.46
CA GLN A 116 9.20 -7.80 3.37
C GLN A 116 9.02 -6.48 4.14
N ALA A 117 8.66 -5.39 3.45
CA ALA A 117 8.41 -4.09 4.05
C ALA A 117 7.26 -4.16 5.07
N ALA A 118 6.16 -4.82 4.71
CA ALA A 118 5.00 -4.98 5.57
C ALA A 118 5.30 -5.79 6.84
N LEU A 119 6.06 -6.88 6.73
CA LEU A 119 6.50 -7.65 7.90
C LEU A 119 7.39 -6.83 8.83
N ILE A 120 8.33 -6.05 8.30
CA ILE A 120 9.16 -5.15 9.10
C ILE A 120 8.27 -4.11 9.80
N ASN A 121 7.28 -3.56 9.12
CA ASN A 121 6.34 -2.60 9.71
C ASN A 121 5.48 -3.23 10.83
N LEU A 122 5.01 -4.45 10.65
CA LEU A 122 4.24 -5.17 11.68
C LEU A 122 5.05 -5.43 12.95
N HIS A 123 6.34 -5.76 12.81
CA HIS A 123 7.24 -6.10 13.93
C HIS A 123 8.08 -4.91 14.41
N GLY A 124 8.07 -3.80 13.70
CA GLY A 124 9.01 -2.68 13.85
C GLY A 124 8.91 -1.88 15.16
N GLY A 125 8.18 -2.39 16.18
CA GLY A 125 8.14 -1.79 17.51
C GLY A 125 9.23 -2.29 18.46
N SER A 126 9.86 -3.44 18.21
CA SER A 126 10.73 -4.10 19.18
C SER A 126 12.23 -3.88 18.95
N ASP A 127 12.69 -3.66 17.72
CA ASP A 127 14.09 -3.43 17.40
C ASP A 127 14.29 -2.51 16.18
N GLY A 128 14.27 -1.21 16.46
CA GLY A 128 14.35 -0.19 15.41
C GLY A 128 15.68 -0.18 14.65
N GLY A 129 16.80 -0.57 15.26
CA GLY A 129 18.12 -0.59 14.62
C GLY A 129 18.25 -1.74 13.63
N GLN A 130 17.80 -2.93 13.98
CA GLN A 130 17.81 -4.07 13.07
C GLN A 130 16.86 -3.85 11.90
N SER A 131 15.66 -3.30 12.16
CA SER A 131 14.68 -2.95 11.12
C SER A 131 15.24 -1.93 10.14
N GLU A 132 15.95 -0.91 10.61
CA GLU A 132 16.61 0.09 9.76
C GLU A 132 17.67 -0.53 8.87
N SER A 133 18.57 -1.33 9.45
CA SER A 133 19.63 -2.02 8.70
C SER A 133 19.05 -2.94 7.63
N ARG A 134 18.00 -3.68 7.97
CA ARG A 134 17.34 -4.59 7.04
C ARG A 134 16.67 -3.83 5.89
N LEU A 135 15.92 -2.75 6.17
CA LEU A 135 15.31 -1.92 5.13
C LEU A 135 16.35 -1.29 4.21
N LYS A 136 17.48 -0.80 4.74
CA LYS A 136 18.58 -0.26 3.94
C LYS A 136 19.24 -1.32 3.04
N THR A 137 19.41 -2.54 3.53
CA THR A 137 19.92 -3.66 2.73
C THR A 137 18.97 -4.00 1.58
N LEU A 138 17.68 -4.05 1.85
CA LEU A 138 16.65 -4.29 0.83
C LEU A 138 16.61 -3.17 -0.21
N LEU A 139 16.70 -1.92 0.22
CA LEU A 139 16.77 -0.76 -0.66
C LEU A 139 18.03 -0.73 -1.53
N ALA A 140 19.16 -1.24 -1.03
CA ALA A 140 20.36 -1.39 -1.85
C ALA A 140 20.16 -2.40 -3.00
N ALA A 141 19.34 -3.42 -2.79
CA ALA A 141 18.99 -4.40 -3.82
C ALA A 141 17.83 -3.94 -4.72
N GLN A 142 16.91 -3.14 -4.18
CA GLN A 142 15.66 -2.69 -4.84
C GLN A 142 15.44 -1.18 -4.59
N PRO A 143 16.29 -0.31 -5.19
CA PRO A 143 16.26 1.13 -4.90
C PRO A 143 14.97 1.83 -5.35
N ASP A 144 14.26 1.27 -6.33
CA ASP A 144 13.04 1.83 -6.91
C ASP A 144 11.76 1.27 -6.25
N SER A 145 11.86 0.68 -5.06
CA SER A 145 10.70 0.18 -4.34
C SER A 145 10.06 1.27 -3.46
N ALA A 146 8.91 1.80 -3.89
CA ALA A 146 8.12 2.75 -3.11
C ALA A 146 7.75 2.18 -1.73
N ALA A 147 7.38 0.89 -1.67
CA ALA A 147 7.01 0.20 -0.44
C ALA A 147 8.15 0.17 0.59
N LEU A 148 9.39 -0.09 0.16
CA LEU A 148 10.56 -0.08 1.06
C LEU A 148 10.89 1.33 1.56
N HIS A 149 10.82 2.34 0.70
CA HIS A 149 11.01 3.74 1.10
C HIS A 149 9.93 4.18 2.08
N PHE A 150 8.67 3.83 1.82
CA PHE A 150 7.55 4.13 2.72
C PHE A 150 7.73 3.44 4.08
N ALA A 151 8.14 2.15 4.10
CA ALA A 151 8.43 1.43 5.34
C ALA A 151 9.56 2.08 6.14
N LEU A 152 10.60 2.57 5.48
CA LEU A 152 11.70 3.28 6.12
C LEU A 152 11.20 4.62 6.72
N GLY A 153 10.35 5.35 5.99
CA GLY A 153 9.68 6.56 6.49
C GLY A 153 8.85 6.29 7.74
N ASN A 154 8.06 5.21 7.73
CA ASN A 154 7.28 4.77 8.89
C ASN A 154 8.17 4.42 10.10
N LEU A 155 9.29 3.76 9.87
CA LEU A 155 10.25 3.47 10.93
C LEU A 155 10.81 4.75 11.56
N TYR A 156 11.28 5.69 10.73
CA TYR A 156 11.82 6.96 11.20
C TYR A 156 10.77 7.83 11.90
N SER A 157 9.53 7.87 11.41
CA SER A 157 8.43 8.61 12.04
C SER A 157 8.09 8.08 13.44
N ARG A 158 8.08 6.76 13.63
CA ARG A 158 7.92 6.14 14.98
C ARG A 158 9.06 6.51 15.92
N GLN A 159 10.27 6.68 15.40
CA GLN A 159 11.46 7.14 16.13
C GLN A 159 11.50 8.68 16.32
N ARG A 160 10.51 9.41 15.79
CA ARG A 160 10.45 10.89 15.77
C ARG A 160 11.62 11.55 15.00
N ARG A 161 12.28 10.80 14.13
CA ARG A 161 13.34 11.26 13.22
C ARG A 161 12.70 11.88 11.98
N TRP A 162 11.99 13.00 12.17
CA TRP A 162 11.10 13.56 11.15
C TRP A 162 11.81 14.01 9.87
N GLY A 163 13.07 14.48 9.95
CA GLY A 163 13.85 14.85 8.76
C GLY A 163 14.15 13.66 7.85
N GLU A 164 14.53 12.53 8.46
CA GLU A 164 14.80 11.28 7.73
C GLU A 164 13.50 10.63 7.25
N ALA A 165 12.43 10.71 8.04
CA ALA A 165 11.11 10.26 7.63
C ALA A 165 10.62 11.03 6.39
N GLN A 166 10.77 12.36 6.39
CA GLN A 166 10.44 13.21 5.25
C GLN A 166 11.17 12.78 3.98
N GLN A 167 12.48 12.56 4.06
CA GLN A 167 13.29 12.14 2.91
C GLN A 167 12.79 10.78 2.36
N ALA A 168 12.56 9.83 3.23
CA ALA A 168 12.09 8.51 2.84
C ALA A 168 10.67 8.56 2.20
N TYR A 169 9.75 9.33 2.77
CA TYR A 169 8.41 9.51 2.21
C TYR A 169 8.43 10.26 0.87
N PHE A 170 9.36 11.23 0.68
CA PHE A 170 9.54 11.87 -0.62
C PHE A 170 10.04 10.90 -1.69
N GLN A 171 10.92 9.97 -1.34
CA GLN A 171 11.35 8.92 -2.29
C GLN A 171 10.16 8.00 -2.64
N ALA A 172 9.36 7.60 -1.66
CA ALA A 172 8.15 6.81 -1.92
C ALA A 172 7.18 7.57 -2.83
N TYR A 173 6.93 8.84 -2.56
CA TYR A 173 6.08 9.71 -3.40
C TYR A 173 6.64 9.88 -4.82
N ALA A 174 7.93 10.06 -4.97
CA ALA A 174 8.56 10.22 -6.29
C ALA A 174 8.40 8.96 -7.17
N LEU A 175 8.37 7.78 -6.54
CA LEU A 175 8.21 6.49 -7.21
C LEU A 175 6.73 6.14 -7.50
N ASP A 176 5.81 6.59 -6.64
CA ASP A 176 4.37 6.42 -6.80
C ASP A 176 3.61 7.70 -6.42
N PRO A 177 3.54 8.68 -7.36
CA PRO A 177 3.00 10.01 -7.08
C PRO A 177 1.46 10.07 -6.98
N GLU A 178 0.75 9.02 -7.38
CA GLU A 178 -0.70 8.94 -7.28
C GLU A 178 -1.18 8.43 -5.91
N ASN A 179 -0.25 7.98 -5.08
CA ASN A 179 -0.55 7.43 -3.77
C ASN A 179 -0.84 8.54 -2.76
N ALA A 180 -2.10 8.62 -2.34
CA ALA A 180 -2.55 9.62 -1.38
C ALA A 180 -1.88 9.47 0.00
N ASP A 181 -1.54 8.25 0.39
CA ASP A 181 -0.91 7.98 1.70
C ASP A 181 0.54 8.44 1.73
N HIS A 182 1.27 8.37 0.60
CA HIS A 182 2.61 8.93 0.50
C HIS A 182 2.59 10.45 0.70
N LEU A 183 1.70 11.16 0.00
CA LEU A 183 1.50 12.60 0.14
C LEU A 183 1.12 13.00 1.55
N PHE A 184 0.21 12.24 2.19
CA PHE A 184 -0.20 12.48 3.57
C PHE A 184 0.97 12.35 4.54
N ASN A 185 1.79 11.32 4.43
CA ASN A 185 2.93 11.12 5.32
C ASN A 185 4.07 12.13 5.09
N VAL A 186 4.23 12.62 3.84
CA VAL A 186 5.08 13.81 3.58
C VAL A 186 4.53 15.02 4.34
N ALA A 187 3.21 15.28 4.27
CA ALA A 187 2.59 16.40 4.98
C ALA A 187 2.79 16.30 6.50
N VAL A 188 2.55 15.12 7.08
CA VAL A 188 2.75 14.87 8.52
C VAL A 188 4.20 15.15 8.94
N SER A 189 5.18 14.68 8.17
CA SER A 189 6.59 14.90 8.49
C SER A 189 6.98 16.37 8.41
N LEU A 190 6.51 17.09 7.38
CA LEU A 190 6.69 18.55 7.25
C LEU A 190 6.07 19.33 8.41
N ASP A 191 4.91 18.91 8.85
CA ASP A 191 4.20 19.54 9.99
C ASP A 191 5.00 19.38 11.28
N HIS A 192 5.52 18.18 11.55
CA HIS A 192 6.41 17.97 12.69
C HIS A 192 7.71 18.78 12.62
N LEU A 193 8.19 19.06 11.42
CA LEU A 193 9.36 19.92 11.15
C LEU A 193 9.02 21.43 11.21
N ARG A 194 7.77 21.79 11.58
CA ARG A 194 7.30 23.18 11.62
C ARG A 194 7.31 23.90 10.27
N GLN A 195 7.29 23.17 9.19
CA GLN A 195 7.19 23.69 7.82
C GLN A 195 5.72 23.82 7.41
N SER A 196 4.94 24.60 8.16
CA SER A 196 3.49 24.66 8.10
C SER A 196 2.94 24.99 6.71
N LYS A 197 3.60 25.89 5.97
CA LYS A 197 3.17 26.25 4.59
C LYS A 197 3.25 25.06 3.62
N LEU A 198 4.33 24.31 3.68
CA LEU A 198 4.52 23.11 2.86
C LEU A 198 3.59 21.98 3.34
N ALA A 199 3.50 21.74 4.64
CA ALA A 199 2.58 20.76 5.20
C ALA A 199 1.14 21.00 4.72
N LEU A 200 0.65 22.25 4.76
CA LEU A 200 -0.66 22.62 4.26
C LEU A 200 -0.86 22.28 2.78
N GLN A 201 0.16 22.53 1.95
CA GLN A 201 0.13 22.19 0.54
C GLN A 201 0.01 20.68 0.32
N TYR A 202 0.86 19.89 0.98
CA TYR A 202 0.86 18.44 0.85
C TYR A 202 -0.38 17.77 1.44
N TYR A 203 -0.96 18.27 2.54
CA TYR A 203 -2.26 17.79 3.02
C TYR A 203 -3.39 18.00 2.00
N ARG A 204 -3.40 19.16 1.30
CA ARG A 204 -4.38 19.41 0.23
C ARG A 204 -4.18 18.48 -0.95
N MET A 205 -2.94 18.25 -1.37
CA MET A 205 -2.61 17.27 -2.43
C MET A 205 -3.04 15.86 -2.03
N ALA A 206 -2.79 15.44 -0.80
CA ALA A 206 -3.21 14.12 -0.30
C ALA A 206 -4.74 13.96 -0.34
N LEU A 207 -5.51 14.98 0.09
CA LEU A 207 -6.97 14.93 0.02
C LEU A 207 -7.47 14.87 -1.44
N SER A 208 -6.87 15.63 -2.35
CA SER A 208 -7.22 15.59 -3.77
C SER A 208 -6.91 14.23 -4.41
N ALA A 209 -5.76 13.65 -4.13
CA ALA A 209 -5.42 12.30 -4.59
C ALA A 209 -6.37 11.24 -4.01
N ALA A 210 -6.79 11.41 -2.75
CA ALA A 210 -7.73 10.52 -2.09
C ALA A 210 -9.16 10.57 -2.67
N ASP A 211 -9.49 11.54 -3.51
CA ASP A 211 -10.80 11.58 -4.21
C ASP A 211 -10.83 10.61 -5.41
N THR A 212 -9.68 10.29 -5.98
CA THR A 212 -9.53 9.39 -7.14
C THR A 212 -8.97 8.02 -6.76
N SER A 213 -8.30 7.92 -5.62
CA SER A 213 -7.72 6.68 -5.10
C SER A 213 -8.14 6.47 -3.65
N ARG A 214 -8.04 5.22 -3.18
CA ARG A 214 -8.27 4.93 -1.78
C ARG A 214 -7.10 5.41 -0.94
N ALA A 215 -7.41 6.02 0.21
CA ALA A 215 -6.45 6.43 1.22
C ALA A 215 -6.70 5.71 2.55
N ALA A 216 -5.63 5.35 3.25
CA ALA A 216 -5.69 4.74 4.57
C ALA A 216 -5.78 5.78 5.69
N PHE A 217 -5.37 7.03 5.44
CA PHE A 217 -5.42 8.11 6.44
C PHE A 217 -6.85 8.63 6.69
N ASP A 218 -7.06 9.19 7.88
CA ASP A 218 -8.32 9.86 8.23
C ASP A 218 -8.42 11.22 7.50
N ARG A 219 -9.32 11.28 6.51
CA ARG A 219 -9.57 12.48 5.71
C ARG A 219 -10.13 13.63 6.56
N ASN A 220 -10.91 13.34 7.61
CA ASN A 220 -11.47 14.38 8.45
C ASN A 220 -10.39 15.00 9.34
N ALA A 221 -9.51 14.17 9.92
CA ALA A 221 -8.34 14.64 10.65
C ALA A 221 -7.43 15.49 9.75
N ALA A 222 -7.21 15.08 8.49
CA ALA A 222 -6.44 15.86 7.53
C ALA A 222 -7.09 17.21 7.23
N ARG A 223 -8.42 17.27 7.01
CA ARG A 223 -9.16 18.54 6.81
C ARG A 223 -9.07 19.46 8.00
N GLN A 224 -9.22 18.91 9.20
CA GLN A 224 -9.09 19.69 10.43
C GLN A 224 -7.69 20.27 10.56
N ARG A 225 -6.65 19.46 10.29
CA ARG A 225 -5.27 19.96 10.35
C ARG A 225 -4.99 21.07 9.35
N ILE A 226 -5.58 21.00 8.16
CA ILE A 226 -5.53 22.07 7.16
C ILE A 226 -6.09 23.39 7.74
N LEU A 227 -7.23 23.34 8.46
CA LEU A 227 -7.83 24.54 9.06
C LEU A 227 -6.92 25.14 10.16
N GLU A 228 -6.28 24.30 10.96
CA GLU A 228 -5.36 24.72 12.01
C GLU A 228 -4.05 25.33 11.48
N LEU A 229 -3.61 24.93 10.28
CA LEU A 229 -2.38 25.41 9.64
C LEU A 229 -2.62 26.67 8.78
N GLN A 230 -3.87 27.08 8.57
CA GLN A 230 -4.19 28.32 7.89
C GLN A 230 -3.86 29.51 8.79
N PRO A 231 -3.27 30.60 8.26
CA PRO A 231 -2.95 31.80 9.01
C PRO A 231 -4.20 32.55 9.46
#